data_8050334611c0621609394d31465e3440
#
_entry.id   8050334611c0621609394d31465e3440
#
_cell.length_a   1.000
_cell.length_b   1.000
_cell.length_c   1.000
_cell.angle_alpha   90.00
_cell.angle_beta   90.00
_cell.angle_gamma   90.00
#
_symmetry.space_group_name_H-M   'P 1'
#
loop_
_entity.id
_entity.type
_entity.pdbx_description
1 polymer ?
#
loop_
_entity_poly.entity_id
_entity_poly.type
_entity_poly.pdbx_seq_one_letter_code
_entity_poly.pdbx_strand_id
1 'polypeptide(L)'
;MNTNEIREAFLEFFKSKDHSVVSSSSLVPNNDDTLLFTNAGMVQFKDVFLGQEKLKYSRATTSQKCIRAGGKHNDLENVGYTLRHHTFFEMLGNFSFGDYFKEEAIVFAWEFLTDVLKLDKDKLWITVYKDDDEAKEIWINKIGIDPERIAKLGDKDNFWSMAETGPCGPCSEIFFDHGDKYQGTPPGEDGDEGDRFVEIWNLVFMQFNRDSDGVLHDLPKPSVDTGMGLERIAAVMQGVGSN
;
A
#
# COMPACT_ATOMS: atom_id res chain seq x y z
N MET A 1 -15.46 -12.55 6.58
CA MET A 1 -16.06 -11.22 6.29
C MET A 1 -16.27 -11.11 4.78
N ASN A 2 -17.36 -10.46 4.35
CA ASN A 2 -17.56 -10.13 2.93
C ASN A 2 -16.87 -8.78 2.60
N THR A 3 -16.81 -8.43 1.32
CA THR A 3 -16.11 -7.24 0.82
C THR A 3 -16.63 -5.92 1.44
N ASN A 4 -17.95 -5.80 1.64
CA ASN A 4 -18.54 -4.60 2.25
C ASN A 4 -18.17 -4.48 3.73
N GLU A 5 -18.18 -5.59 4.47
CA GLU A 5 -17.78 -5.63 5.88
C GLU A 5 -16.30 -5.26 6.06
N ILE A 6 -15.43 -5.72 5.15
CA ILE A 6 -13.99 -5.37 5.19
C ILE A 6 -13.79 -3.87 4.94
N ARG A 7 -14.46 -3.33 3.90
CA ARG A 7 -14.40 -1.90 3.58
C ARG A 7 -14.86 -1.04 4.76
N GLU A 8 -15.97 -1.39 5.36
CA GLU A 8 -16.53 -0.67 6.52
C GLU A 8 -15.60 -0.79 7.73
N ALA A 9 -15.10 -1.99 8.04
CA ALA A 9 -14.17 -2.21 9.14
C ALA A 9 -12.88 -1.37 8.98
N PHE A 10 -12.33 -1.28 7.75
CA PHE A 10 -11.16 -0.45 7.49
C PHE A 10 -11.42 1.03 7.74
N LEU A 11 -12.49 1.56 7.17
CA LEU A 11 -12.83 2.98 7.31
C LEU A 11 -13.14 3.35 8.77
N GLU A 12 -13.89 2.54 9.49
CA GLU A 12 -14.21 2.78 10.90
C GLU A 12 -12.97 2.60 11.82
N PHE A 13 -12.08 1.64 11.51
CA PHE A 13 -10.82 1.50 12.25
C PHE A 13 -9.98 2.77 12.14
N PHE A 14 -9.73 3.27 10.92
CA PHE A 14 -8.93 4.48 10.74
C PHE A 14 -9.64 5.74 11.22
N LYS A 15 -10.96 5.80 11.13
CA LYS A 15 -11.74 6.87 11.77
C LYS A 15 -11.54 6.88 13.29
N SER A 16 -11.44 5.71 13.94
CA SER A 16 -11.12 5.61 15.38
C SER A 16 -9.69 6.05 15.73
N LYS A 17 -8.81 6.15 14.72
CA LYS A 17 -7.45 6.69 14.81
C LYS A 17 -7.37 8.15 14.30
N ASP A 18 -8.48 8.90 14.39
CA ASP A 18 -8.59 10.31 14.00
C ASP A 18 -8.38 10.62 12.50
N HIS A 19 -8.62 9.65 11.63
CA HIS A 19 -8.62 9.87 10.18
C HIS A 19 -9.98 10.36 9.69
N SER A 20 -9.97 11.39 8.84
CA SER A 20 -11.16 11.83 8.11
C SER A 20 -11.51 10.81 7.02
N VAL A 21 -12.74 10.30 7.02
CA VAL A 21 -13.22 9.42 5.95
C VAL A 21 -13.53 10.28 4.72
N VAL A 22 -12.80 10.03 3.63
CA VAL A 22 -12.92 10.79 2.38
C VAL A 22 -13.45 9.87 1.28
N SER A 23 -14.39 10.37 0.49
CA SER A 23 -14.99 9.62 -0.61
C SER A 23 -13.98 9.32 -1.71
N SER A 24 -14.20 8.23 -2.45
CA SER A 24 -13.46 7.93 -3.68
C SER A 24 -13.56 9.11 -4.65
N SER A 25 -12.44 9.54 -5.18
CA SER A 25 -12.41 10.52 -6.27
C SER A 25 -12.84 9.90 -7.59
N SER A 26 -12.98 10.75 -8.63
CA SER A 26 -13.25 10.29 -10.00
C SER A 26 -12.14 9.35 -10.49
N LEU A 27 -12.52 8.36 -11.32
CA LEU A 27 -11.57 7.51 -12.04
C LEU A 27 -10.75 8.28 -13.09
N VAL A 28 -11.31 9.36 -13.62
CA VAL A 28 -10.59 10.30 -14.48
C VAL A 28 -10.10 11.43 -13.58
N PRO A 29 -8.77 11.57 -13.36
CA PRO A 29 -8.23 12.61 -12.54
C PRO A 29 -8.58 13.99 -13.09
N ASN A 30 -8.92 14.93 -12.22
CA ASN A 30 -9.09 16.32 -12.63
C ASN A 30 -7.74 17.03 -12.54
N ASN A 31 -7.37 17.75 -13.58
CA ASN A 31 -6.18 18.60 -13.63
C ASN A 31 -4.83 17.86 -13.43
N ASP A 32 -4.72 16.61 -13.84
CA ASP A 32 -3.46 15.86 -13.83
C ASP A 32 -3.18 15.26 -15.20
N ASP A 33 -2.36 15.93 -16.00
CA ASP A 33 -1.97 15.51 -17.35
C ASP A 33 -0.97 14.33 -17.33
N THR A 34 -0.49 13.92 -16.16
CA THR A 34 0.47 12.81 -16.01
C THR A 34 -0.21 11.45 -15.88
N LEU A 35 -1.51 11.41 -15.63
CA LEU A 35 -2.29 10.20 -15.40
C LEU A 35 -3.53 10.14 -16.29
N LEU A 36 -3.73 9.00 -16.97
CA LEU A 36 -4.98 8.72 -17.69
C LEU A 36 -6.13 8.39 -16.73
N PHE A 37 -5.83 7.64 -15.69
CA PHE A 37 -6.79 7.18 -14.69
C PHE A 37 -6.21 7.31 -13.27
N THR A 38 -7.09 7.42 -12.28
CA THR A 38 -6.73 7.28 -10.88
C THR A 38 -6.26 5.84 -10.64
N ASN A 39 -4.97 5.67 -10.40
CA ASN A 39 -4.31 4.36 -10.28
C ASN A 39 -3.94 3.99 -8.83
N ALA A 40 -4.11 4.92 -7.89
CA ALA A 40 -3.82 4.74 -6.47
C ALA A 40 -4.65 5.68 -5.61
N GLY A 41 -4.79 5.35 -4.32
CA GLY A 41 -5.56 6.14 -3.35
C GLY A 41 -5.01 7.56 -3.14
N MET A 42 -3.70 7.72 -3.26
CA MET A 42 -3.02 9.00 -3.03
C MET A 42 -3.25 10.04 -4.13
N VAL A 43 -3.74 9.66 -5.30
CA VAL A 43 -3.84 10.57 -6.45
C VAL A 43 -4.66 11.83 -6.11
N GLN A 44 -5.78 11.68 -5.41
CA GLN A 44 -6.60 12.83 -4.99
C GLN A 44 -5.91 13.74 -3.95
N PHE A 45 -4.80 13.31 -3.34
CA PHE A 45 -4.03 14.04 -2.33
C PHE A 45 -2.65 14.50 -2.82
N LYS A 46 -2.36 14.37 -4.13
CA LYS A 46 -1.07 14.73 -4.72
C LYS A 46 -0.61 16.13 -4.30
N ASP A 47 -1.48 17.14 -4.47
CA ASP A 47 -1.18 18.53 -4.17
C ASP A 47 -0.98 18.79 -2.66
N VAL A 48 -1.63 17.95 -1.82
CA VAL A 48 -1.44 18.01 -0.37
C VAL A 48 -0.06 17.50 0.01
N PHE A 49 0.41 16.38 -0.55
CA PHE A 49 1.77 15.87 -0.34
C PHE A 49 2.83 16.86 -0.82
N LEU A 50 2.59 17.54 -1.94
CA LEU A 50 3.46 18.57 -2.48
C LEU A 50 3.41 19.90 -1.70
N GLY A 51 2.48 20.04 -0.72
CA GLY A 51 2.29 21.27 0.05
C GLY A 51 1.60 22.40 -0.73
N GLN A 52 1.06 22.09 -1.91
CA GLN A 52 0.34 23.04 -2.78
C GLN A 52 -1.11 23.25 -2.34
N GLU A 53 -1.68 22.24 -1.65
CA GLU A 53 -3.02 22.30 -1.07
C GLU A 53 -2.96 22.09 0.45
N LYS A 54 -3.85 22.76 1.20
CA LYS A 54 -4.03 22.57 2.64
C LYS A 54 -5.43 22.06 2.93
N LEU A 55 -5.51 20.92 3.57
CA LEU A 55 -6.76 20.34 4.07
C LEU A 55 -7.03 20.81 5.51
N LYS A 56 -8.29 20.64 5.95
CA LYS A 56 -8.71 20.91 7.34
C LYS A 56 -8.33 19.79 8.32
N TYR A 57 -7.77 18.69 7.81
CA TYR A 57 -7.34 17.51 8.53
C TYR A 57 -5.94 17.12 8.09
N SER A 58 -5.21 16.43 8.96
CA SER A 58 -3.86 15.91 8.70
C SER A 58 -3.82 14.42 8.46
N ARG A 59 -4.95 13.72 8.66
CA ARG A 59 -5.12 12.29 8.45
C ARG A 59 -6.37 12.02 7.62
N ALA A 60 -6.26 11.11 6.67
CA ALA A 60 -7.41 10.68 5.85
C ALA A 60 -7.43 9.16 5.67
N THR A 61 -8.61 8.61 5.41
CA THR A 61 -8.81 7.23 4.97
C THR A 61 -9.84 7.15 3.87
N THR A 62 -9.59 6.27 2.89
CA THR A 62 -10.46 6.11 1.71
C THR A 62 -10.61 4.65 1.32
N SER A 63 -11.69 4.35 0.59
CA SER A 63 -11.78 3.22 -0.33
C SER A 63 -11.85 3.79 -1.74
N GLN A 64 -10.70 3.91 -2.40
CA GLN A 64 -10.57 4.55 -3.71
C GLN A 64 -10.76 3.54 -4.82
N LYS A 65 -11.66 3.86 -5.77
CA LYS A 65 -11.79 3.15 -7.03
C LYS A 65 -10.61 3.49 -7.94
N CYS A 66 -9.93 2.46 -8.46
CA CYS A 66 -8.72 2.60 -9.25
C CYS A 66 -8.83 1.86 -10.58
N ILE A 67 -8.13 2.38 -11.59
CA ILE A 67 -7.89 1.71 -12.87
C ILE A 67 -6.39 1.70 -13.16
N ARG A 68 -5.84 0.50 -13.47
CA ARG A 68 -4.46 0.30 -13.92
C ARG A 68 -4.47 -0.30 -15.31
N ALA A 69 -4.58 0.57 -16.33
CA ALA A 69 -4.73 0.21 -17.73
C ALA A 69 -3.81 1.01 -18.65
N GLY A 70 -2.68 1.49 -18.14
CA GLY A 70 -1.68 2.26 -18.89
C GLY A 70 -0.76 3.04 -17.96
N GLY A 71 0.35 3.54 -18.51
CA GLY A 71 1.36 4.27 -17.74
C GLY A 71 2.25 3.36 -16.89
N LYS A 72 2.85 3.92 -15.83
CA LYS A 72 3.83 3.22 -14.99
C LYS A 72 3.23 2.02 -14.25
N HIS A 73 1.99 2.14 -13.77
CA HIS A 73 1.26 1.06 -13.10
C HIS A 73 0.25 0.46 -14.08
N ASN A 74 0.77 -0.30 -15.06
CA ASN A 74 -0.05 -0.95 -16.08
C ASN A 74 -0.15 -2.45 -15.79
N ASP A 75 -1.34 -2.91 -15.42
CA ASP A 75 -1.59 -4.31 -15.12
C ASP A 75 -2.19 -5.08 -16.32
N LEU A 76 -2.35 -4.46 -17.50
CA LEU A 76 -3.02 -5.09 -18.65
C LEU A 76 -2.37 -6.41 -19.09
N GLU A 77 -1.05 -6.52 -18.99
CA GLU A 77 -0.33 -7.75 -19.34
C GLU A 77 -0.55 -8.88 -18.31
N ASN A 78 -0.97 -8.54 -17.10
CA ASN A 78 -1.20 -9.48 -16.00
C ASN A 78 -2.68 -9.84 -15.82
N VAL A 79 -3.60 -8.97 -16.28
CA VAL A 79 -5.04 -9.20 -16.17
C VAL A 79 -5.45 -10.42 -16.99
N GLY A 80 -6.10 -11.39 -16.32
CA GLY A 80 -6.51 -12.65 -16.94
C GLY A 80 -5.41 -13.72 -16.99
N TYR A 81 -4.16 -13.40 -16.62
CA TYR A 81 -3.03 -14.33 -16.55
C TYR A 81 -2.60 -14.63 -15.13
N THR A 82 -2.90 -13.77 -14.19
CA THR A 82 -2.65 -13.97 -12.77
C THR A 82 -3.96 -14.04 -12.00
N LEU A 83 -3.92 -14.60 -10.78
CA LEU A 83 -5.09 -14.76 -9.92
C LEU A 83 -5.48 -13.47 -9.17
N ARG A 84 -4.66 -12.39 -9.26
CA ARG A 84 -4.74 -11.22 -8.38
C ARG A 84 -4.71 -9.85 -9.08
N HIS A 85 -4.59 -9.78 -10.41
CA HIS A 85 -4.56 -8.53 -11.14
C HIS A 85 -5.87 -8.24 -11.85
N HIS A 86 -6.42 -7.06 -11.59
CA HIS A 86 -7.64 -6.54 -12.22
C HIS A 86 -7.38 -5.16 -12.80
N THR A 87 -8.02 -4.86 -13.94
CA THR A 87 -7.98 -3.50 -14.51
C THR A 87 -8.64 -2.50 -13.58
N PHE A 88 -9.80 -2.86 -13.01
CA PHE A 88 -10.55 -2.07 -12.04
C PHE A 88 -10.56 -2.76 -10.69
N PHE A 89 -10.27 -2.02 -9.62
CA PHE A 89 -10.25 -2.53 -8.24
C PHE A 89 -10.48 -1.39 -7.23
N GLU A 90 -10.72 -1.73 -5.98
CA GLU A 90 -10.75 -0.77 -4.88
C GLU A 90 -9.47 -0.87 -4.05
N MET A 91 -8.90 0.30 -3.73
CA MET A 91 -7.73 0.43 -2.87
C MET A 91 -8.14 1.08 -1.56
N LEU A 92 -8.01 0.34 -0.47
CA LEU A 92 -8.16 0.84 0.89
C LEU A 92 -6.87 1.57 1.28
N GLY A 93 -6.99 2.83 1.69
CA GLY A 93 -5.83 3.67 2.00
C GLY A 93 -6.00 4.46 3.29
N ASN A 94 -4.91 4.59 4.03
CA ASN A 94 -4.77 5.58 5.10
C ASN A 94 -3.58 6.47 4.83
N PHE A 95 -3.74 7.74 5.15
CA PHE A 95 -2.82 8.82 4.77
C PHE A 95 -2.49 9.68 5.97
N SER A 96 -1.22 10.09 6.06
CA SER A 96 -0.74 11.11 6.99
C SER A 96 -0.07 12.24 6.21
N PHE A 97 -0.52 13.45 6.40
CA PHE A 97 0.03 14.65 5.77
C PHE A 97 0.95 15.39 6.75
N GLY A 98 2.05 14.72 7.12
CA GLY A 98 3.03 15.25 8.07
C GLY A 98 2.54 15.26 9.52
N ASP A 99 1.69 14.32 9.90
CA ASP A 99 1.18 14.12 11.26
C ASP A 99 1.91 12.95 11.94
N TYR A 100 1.71 11.73 11.45
CA TYR A 100 2.48 10.55 11.87
C TYR A 100 3.34 10.02 10.71
N PHE A 101 4.28 9.11 11.03
CA PHE A 101 5.16 8.54 10.02
C PHE A 101 5.29 7.02 10.19
N LYS A 102 6.48 6.43 10.00
CA LYS A 102 6.70 4.99 9.90
C LYS A 102 6.15 4.19 11.08
N GLU A 103 6.43 4.60 12.32
CA GLU A 103 6.08 3.80 13.50
C GLU A 103 4.57 3.60 13.61
N GLU A 104 3.80 4.69 13.59
CA GLU A 104 2.35 4.59 13.70
C GLU A 104 1.73 3.91 12.49
N ALA A 105 2.24 4.17 11.27
CA ALA A 105 1.75 3.50 10.06
C ALA A 105 1.89 1.98 10.16
N ILE A 106 3.04 1.48 10.59
CA ILE A 106 3.32 0.06 10.78
C ILE A 106 2.45 -0.52 11.91
N VAL A 107 2.34 0.18 13.04
CA VAL A 107 1.51 -0.27 14.18
C VAL A 107 0.04 -0.35 13.78
N PHE A 108 -0.51 0.65 13.07
CA PHE A 108 -1.90 0.63 12.62
C PHE A 108 -2.15 -0.50 11.62
N ALA A 109 -1.24 -0.72 10.67
CA ALA A 109 -1.38 -1.81 9.72
C ALA A 109 -1.39 -3.17 10.41
N TRP A 110 -0.46 -3.39 11.35
CA TRP A 110 -0.40 -4.62 12.12
C TRP A 110 -1.66 -4.84 12.98
N GLU A 111 -2.09 -3.82 13.73
CA GLU A 111 -3.30 -3.87 14.55
C GLU A 111 -4.54 -4.19 13.69
N PHE A 112 -4.68 -3.55 12.53
CA PHE A 112 -5.80 -3.83 11.64
C PHE A 112 -5.82 -5.29 11.16
N LEU A 113 -4.70 -5.79 10.66
CA LEU A 113 -4.62 -7.16 10.15
C LEU A 113 -4.81 -8.21 11.24
N THR A 114 -4.20 -8.03 12.42
CA THR A 114 -4.14 -9.07 13.44
C THR A 114 -5.24 -8.96 14.50
N ASP A 115 -5.68 -7.75 14.84
CA ASP A 115 -6.66 -7.54 15.89
C ASP A 115 -8.08 -7.28 15.35
N VAL A 116 -8.21 -6.66 14.17
CA VAL A 116 -9.52 -6.44 13.53
C VAL A 116 -9.87 -7.61 12.61
N LEU A 117 -9.01 -7.91 11.62
CA LEU A 117 -9.25 -8.99 10.66
C LEU A 117 -8.92 -10.38 11.20
N LYS A 118 -8.18 -10.48 12.32
CA LYS A 118 -7.80 -11.75 12.96
C LYS A 118 -6.97 -12.66 12.04
N LEU A 119 -6.15 -12.09 11.18
CA LEU A 119 -5.20 -12.90 10.40
C LEU A 119 -4.17 -13.55 11.31
N ASP A 120 -3.76 -14.75 10.92
CA ASP A 120 -2.71 -15.49 11.59
C ASP A 120 -1.36 -14.77 11.38
N LYS A 121 -0.76 -14.34 12.50
CA LYS A 121 0.52 -13.61 12.52
C LYS A 121 1.66 -14.42 11.89
N ASP A 122 1.58 -15.75 11.97
CA ASP A 122 2.61 -16.64 11.43
C ASP A 122 2.56 -16.76 9.92
N LYS A 123 1.50 -16.27 9.28
CA LYS A 123 1.36 -16.20 7.83
C LYS A 123 1.73 -14.85 7.23
N LEU A 124 2.12 -13.89 8.06
CA LEU A 124 2.50 -12.56 7.58
C LEU A 124 4.01 -12.47 7.38
N TRP A 125 4.40 -11.98 6.21
CA TRP A 125 5.78 -11.71 5.78
C TRP A 125 5.92 -10.25 5.41
N ILE A 126 7.12 -9.70 5.59
CA ILE A 126 7.37 -8.27 5.44
C ILE A 126 8.49 -8.05 4.44
N THR A 127 8.36 -7.05 3.59
CA THR A 127 9.50 -6.49 2.86
C THR A 127 9.75 -5.06 3.29
N VAL A 128 11.00 -4.63 3.23
CA VAL A 128 11.41 -3.25 3.48
C VAL A 128 12.42 -2.82 2.43
N TYR A 129 12.48 -1.53 2.16
CA TYR A 129 13.50 -1.00 1.28
C TYR A 129 14.91 -1.27 1.83
N LYS A 130 15.84 -1.63 0.96
CA LYS A 130 17.20 -2.09 1.31
C LYS A 130 17.96 -1.15 2.25
N ASP A 131 17.73 0.15 2.14
CA ASP A 131 18.40 1.20 2.91
C ASP A 131 17.51 1.77 4.05
N ASP A 132 16.32 1.19 4.27
CA ASP A 132 15.39 1.62 5.33
C ASP A 132 15.50 0.72 6.58
N ASP A 133 16.62 0.89 7.30
CA ASP A 133 16.84 0.18 8.56
C ASP A 133 15.84 0.58 9.64
N GLU A 134 15.35 1.83 9.63
CA GLU A 134 14.34 2.31 10.58
C GLU A 134 13.04 1.50 10.50
N ALA A 135 12.50 1.31 9.29
CA ALA A 135 11.30 0.49 9.10
C ALA A 135 11.53 -0.96 9.56
N LYS A 136 12.70 -1.54 9.22
CA LYS A 136 13.08 -2.89 9.67
C LYS A 136 13.11 -2.99 11.19
N GLU A 137 13.73 -2.04 11.87
CA GLU A 137 13.83 -2.03 13.34
C GLU A 137 12.46 -1.89 14.00
N ILE A 138 11.55 -1.10 13.42
CA ILE A 138 10.17 -0.97 13.93
C ILE A 138 9.45 -2.34 13.83
N TRP A 139 9.55 -3.04 12.69
CA TRP A 139 8.96 -4.37 12.54
C TRP A 139 9.51 -5.38 13.56
N ILE A 140 10.82 -5.37 13.81
CA ILE A 140 11.46 -6.30 14.77
C ILE A 140 11.15 -5.89 16.21
N ASN A 141 11.46 -4.66 16.58
CA ASN A 141 11.51 -4.26 17.98
C ASN A 141 10.14 -3.83 18.54
N LYS A 142 9.29 -3.23 17.71
CA LYS A 142 7.97 -2.73 18.12
C LYS A 142 6.86 -3.76 17.88
N ILE A 143 6.88 -4.43 16.73
CA ILE A 143 5.87 -5.41 16.35
C ILE A 143 6.24 -6.81 16.82
N GLY A 144 7.52 -7.15 16.82
CA GLY A 144 8.02 -8.47 17.22
C GLY A 144 8.01 -9.49 16.07
N ILE A 145 8.11 -9.04 14.83
CA ILE A 145 8.26 -9.93 13.67
C ILE A 145 9.62 -10.62 13.75
N ASP A 146 9.62 -11.93 13.45
CA ASP A 146 10.84 -12.69 13.29
C ASP A 146 11.68 -12.09 12.15
N PRO A 147 12.96 -11.73 12.40
CA PRO A 147 13.85 -11.20 11.36
C PRO A 147 13.97 -12.07 10.10
N GLU A 148 13.76 -13.39 10.21
CA GLU A 148 13.76 -14.32 9.08
C GLU A 148 12.55 -14.15 8.15
N ARG A 149 11.51 -13.46 8.61
CA ARG A 149 10.32 -13.12 7.81
C ARG A 149 10.37 -11.71 7.23
N ILE A 150 11.53 -11.04 7.28
CA ILE A 150 11.71 -9.68 6.74
C ILE A 150 12.76 -9.72 5.65
N ALA A 151 12.35 -9.47 4.40
CA ALA A 151 13.26 -9.31 3.27
C ALA A 151 13.60 -7.83 3.03
N LYS A 152 14.86 -7.56 2.66
CA LYS A 152 15.30 -6.24 2.17
C LYS A 152 15.34 -6.25 0.65
N LEU A 153 14.53 -5.43 -0.01
CA LEU A 153 14.44 -5.37 -1.46
C LEU A 153 14.86 -4.00 -2.00
N GLY A 154 15.14 -3.97 -3.29
CA GLY A 154 15.67 -2.78 -3.97
C GLY A 154 14.60 -1.83 -4.50
N ASP A 155 15.06 -0.93 -5.37
CA ASP A 155 14.23 0.15 -5.93
C ASP A 155 13.07 -0.35 -6.79
N LYS A 156 13.21 -1.53 -7.38
CA LYS A 156 12.16 -2.15 -8.21
C LYS A 156 10.94 -2.51 -7.38
N ASP A 157 11.14 -3.01 -6.17
CA ASP A 157 10.10 -3.63 -5.35
C ASP A 157 9.66 -2.72 -4.20
N ASN A 158 10.62 -2.14 -3.45
CA ASN A 158 10.32 -1.35 -2.25
C ASN A 158 10.62 0.15 -2.36
N PHE A 159 10.58 0.73 -3.57
CA PHE A 159 10.58 2.18 -3.78
C PHE A 159 9.42 2.59 -4.69
N TRP A 160 8.35 3.10 -4.09
CA TRP A 160 7.12 3.43 -4.81
C TRP A 160 7.14 4.86 -5.37
N SER A 161 6.57 5.04 -6.55
CA SER A 161 6.36 6.36 -7.18
C SER A 161 5.00 6.39 -7.87
N MET A 162 4.31 7.52 -7.76
CA MET A 162 2.99 7.71 -8.36
C MET A 162 3.03 7.57 -9.89
N ALA A 163 4.03 8.19 -10.52
CA ALA A 163 4.28 8.19 -11.96
C ALA A 163 5.79 8.35 -12.21
N GLU A 164 6.19 8.70 -13.43
CA GLU A 164 7.58 9.05 -13.74
C GLU A 164 8.07 10.26 -12.92
N THR A 165 7.16 11.20 -12.62
CA THR A 165 7.38 12.36 -11.76
C THR A 165 6.37 12.39 -10.63
N GLY A 166 6.64 13.16 -9.58
CA GLY A 166 5.72 13.35 -8.46
C GLY A 166 6.16 12.70 -7.15
N PRO A 167 5.27 12.65 -6.15
CA PRO A 167 5.57 12.10 -4.84
C PRO A 167 6.02 10.65 -4.91
N CYS A 168 7.06 10.31 -4.13
CA CYS A 168 7.65 8.99 -4.08
C CYS A 168 8.38 8.76 -2.74
N GLY A 169 8.75 7.51 -2.47
CA GLY A 169 9.54 7.16 -1.30
C GLY A 169 9.69 5.66 -1.11
N PRO A 170 10.55 5.25 -0.15
CA PRO A 170 10.69 3.86 0.22
C PRO A 170 9.38 3.32 0.78
N CYS A 171 9.15 2.04 0.64
CA CYS A 171 7.96 1.41 1.16
C CYS A 171 8.27 0.08 1.88
N SER A 172 7.31 -0.34 2.67
CA SER A 172 7.28 -1.65 3.32
C SER A 172 5.99 -2.36 2.92
N GLU A 173 6.11 -3.59 2.47
CA GLU A 173 4.96 -4.37 2.03
C GLU A 173 4.69 -5.51 2.99
N ILE A 174 3.41 -5.86 3.12
CA ILE A 174 2.93 -6.98 3.93
C ILE A 174 2.39 -8.04 2.98
N PHE A 175 2.93 -9.25 3.07
CA PHE A 175 2.51 -10.41 2.30
C PHE A 175 1.78 -11.41 3.18
N PHE A 176 0.87 -12.17 2.57
CA PHE A 176 0.17 -13.28 3.22
C PHE A 176 0.58 -14.61 2.59
N ASP A 177 1.00 -15.58 3.41
CA ASP A 177 1.29 -16.95 2.99
C ASP A 177 0.00 -17.78 2.91
N HIS A 178 -0.43 -18.10 1.70
CA HIS A 178 -1.58 -18.97 1.44
C HIS A 178 -1.31 -20.46 1.74
N GLY A 179 -0.05 -20.81 2.05
CA GLY A 179 0.37 -22.18 2.38
C GLY A 179 0.71 -23.04 1.17
N ASP A 180 1.12 -24.27 1.46
CA ASP A 180 1.77 -25.19 0.52
C ASP A 180 0.91 -25.67 -0.65
N LYS A 181 -0.37 -25.32 -0.69
CA LYS A 181 -1.23 -25.62 -1.87
C LYS A 181 -0.93 -24.69 -3.06
N TYR A 182 -0.23 -23.61 -2.85
CA TYR A 182 0.19 -22.68 -3.89
C TYR A 182 1.71 -22.72 -4.04
N GLN A 183 2.19 -22.48 -5.25
CA GLN A 183 3.62 -22.42 -5.53
C GLN A 183 4.16 -21.02 -5.25
N GLY A 184 5.40 -20.93 -4.83
CA GLY A 184 6.14 -19.70 -4.56
C GLY A 184 7.00 -19.81 -3.33
N THR A 185 8.04 -19.02 -3.30
CA THR A 185 9.00 -18.85 -2.20
C THR A 185 8.71 -17.55 -1.46
N PRO A 186 9.25 -17.35 -0.26
CA PRO A 186 9.16 -16.07 0.45
C PRO A 186 9.62 -14.88 -0.40
N PRO A 187 9.08 -13.68 -0.15
CA PRO A 187 9.46 -12.47 -0.89
C PRO A 187 10.98 -12.24 -0.87
N GLY A 188 11.56 -11.96 -2.04
CA GLY A 188 12.99 -11.74 -2.23
C GLY A 188 13.84 -12.99 -2.47
N GLU A 189 13.25 -14.16 -2.50
CA GLU A 189 13.92 -15.42 -2.90
C GLU A 189 13.62 -15.76 -4.36
N ASP A 190 14.49 -16.57 -4.98
CA ASP A 190 14.24 -17.07 -6.33
C ASP A 190 12.93 -17.86 -6.38
N GLY A 191 11.98 -17.42 -7.23
CA GLY A 191 10.66 -18.04 -7.37
C GLY A 191 9.55 -17.38 -6.56
N ASP A 192 9.76 -16.18 -6.02
CA ASP A 192 8.78 -15.39 -5.26
C ASP A 192 7.63 -14.83 -6.12
N GLU A 193 7.68 -14.95 -7.42
CA GLU A 193 6.62 -14.55 -8.35
C GLU A 193 5.36 -15.45 -8.30
N GLY A 194 5.38 -16.51 -7.47
CA GLY A 194 4.27 -17.45 -7.32
C GLY A 194 3.05 -16.87 -6.61
N ASP A 195 2.01 -17.72 -6.49
CA ASP A 195 0.72 -17.34 -5.87
C ASP A 195 0.64 -17.70 -4.37
N ARG A 196 1.72 -18.22 -3.78
CA ARG A 196 1.79 -18.57 -2.35
C ARG A 196 1.86 -17.33 -1.46
N PHE A 197 2.82 -16.45 -1.71
CA PHE A 197 3.02 -15.23 -0.95
C PHE A 197 2.45 -14.05 -1.74
N VAL A 198 1.32 -13.54 -1.31
CA VAL A 198 0.63 -12.46 -2.01
C VAL A 198 0.74 -11.17 -1.22
N GLU A 199 1.28 -10.13 -1.84
CA GLU A 199 1.25 -8.78 -1.29
C GLU A 199 -0.20 -8.36 -1.05
N ILE A 200 -0.53 -8.03 0.20
CA ILE A 200 -1.87 -7.59 0.60
C ILE A 200 -1.91 -6.10 0.94
N TRP A 201 -0.79 -5.51 1.39
CA TRP A 201 -0.75 -4.10 1.77
C TRP A 201 0.63 -3.49 1.52
N ASN A 202 0.66 -2.31 0.92
CA ASN A 202 1.86 -1.51 0.73
C ASN A 202 1.80 -0.25 1.59
N LEU A 203 2.83 0.00 2.42
CA LEU A 203 2.99 1.17 3.28
C LEU A 203 4.08 2.04 2.68
N VAL A 204 3.71 3.15 2.06
CA VAL A 204 4.66 4.06 1.41
C VAL A 204 5.01 5.22 2.33
N PHE A 205 6.30 5.39 2.58
CA PHE A 205 6.86 6.48 3.36
C PHE A 205 7.27 7.62 2.43
N MET A 206 6.30 8.48 2.13
CA MET A 206 6.46 9.60 1.20
C MET A 206 7.44 10.61 1.74
N GLN A 207 8.62 10.68 1.14
CA GLN A 207 9.71 11.57 1.54
C GLN A 207 10.14 12.51 0.43
N PHE A 208 9.95 12.11 -0.84
CA PHE A 208 10.52 12.81 -1.98
C PHE A 208 9.47 13.17 -3.03
N ASN A 209 9.82 14.20 -3.80
CA ASN A 209 9.20 14.53 -5.08
C ASN A 209 10.24 14.34 -6.18
N ARG A 210 9.96 13.48 -7.16
CA ARG A 210 10.82 13.27 -8.33
C ARG A 210 10.44 14.27 -9.42
N ASP A 211 11.42 15.02 -9.90
CA ASP A 211 11.24 15.95 -11.03
C ASP A 211 11.41 15.28 -12.40
N SER A 212 11.27 16.06 -13.48
CA SER A 212 11.40 15.59 -14.87
C SER A 212 12.81 15.10 -15.23
N ASP A 213 13.82 15.52 -14.50
CA ASP A 213 15.21 15.12 -14.69
C ASP A 213 15.56 13.87 -13.86
N GLY A 214 14.58 13.33 -13.10
CA GLY A 214 14.72 12.17 -12.22
C GLY A 214 15.34 12.48 -10.87
N VAL A 215 15.57 13.77 -10.54
CA VAL A 215 16.16 14.19 -9.28
C VAL A 215 15.10 14.13 -8.18
N LEU A 216 15.51 13.62 -7.01
CA LEU A 216 14.68 13.55 -5.82
C LEU A 216 14.86 14.82 -4.97
N HIS A 217 13.78 15.51 -4.69
CA HIS A 217 13.70 16.65 -3.79
C HIS A 217 12.87 16.28 -2.58
N ASP A 218 13.27 16.70 -1.39
CA ASP A 218 12.51 16.44 -0.16
C ASP A 218 11.09 17.02 -0.25
N LEU A 219 10.10 16.28 0.20
CA LEU A 219 8.75 16.81 0.42
C LEU A 219 8.77 17.79 1.60
N PRO A 220 7.81 18.75 1.65
CA PRO A 220 7.71 19.70 2.74
C PRO A 220 7.63 19.05 4.13
N LYS A 221 7.06 17.84 4.20
CA LYS A 221 6.97 17.02 5.40
C LYS A 221 6.99 15.54 5.02
N PRO A 222 7.68 14.68 5.80
CA PRO A 222 7.49 13.25 5.71
C PRO A 222 6.02 12.88 5.90
N SER A 223 5.49 12.07 5.03
CA SER A 223 4.08 11.75 4.94
C SER A 223 3.87 10.25 4.71
N VAL A 224 2.66 9.75 4.93
CA VAL A 224 2.32 8.34 4.72
C VAL A 224 1.22 8.22 3.69
N ASP A 225 1.43 7.33 2.74
CA ASP A 225 0.43 6.78 1.82
C ASP A 225 0.39 5.27 2.00
N THR A 226 -0.78 4.66 2.07
CA THR A 226 -0.88 3.21 2.06
C THR A 226 -1.94 2.73 1.08
N GLY A 227 -1.71 1.52 0.55
CA GLY A 227 -2.65 0.88 -0.37
C GLY A 227 -2.81 -0.60 -0.10
N MET A 228 -4.02 -1.01 0.32
CA MET A 228 -4.43 -2.40 0.48
C MET A 228 -5.50 -2.73 -0.56
N GLY A 229 -5.25 -3.73 -1.42
CA GLY A 229 -6.25 -4.18 -2.39
C GLY A 229 -7.44 -4.81 -1.69
N LEU A 230 -8.63 -4.21 -1.81
CA LEU A 230 -9.85 -4.74 -1.18
C LEU A 230 -10.15 -6.16 -1.64
N GLU A 231 -10.00 -6.43 -2.92
CA GLU A 231 -10.25 -7.76 -3.51
C GLU A 231 -9.25 -8.79 -2.99
N ARG A 232 -7.95 -8.42 -2.87
CA ARG A 232 -6.91 -9.30 -2.33
C ARG A 232 -7.17 -9.68 -0.87
N ILE A 233 -7.43 -8.71 -0.02
CA ILE A 233 -7.72 -9.01 1.39
C ILE A 233 -9.04 -9.75 1.55
N ALA A 234 -10.03 -9.51 0.69
CA ALA A 234 -11.28 -10.28 0.69
C ALA A 234 -11.04 -11.75 0.33
N ALA A 235 -10.20 -12.04 -0.67
CA ALA A 235 -9.81 -13.41 -1.03
C ALA A 235 -9.11 -14.13 0.14
N VAL A 236 -8.16 -13.45 0.81
CA VAL A 236 -7.51 -13.97 2.03
C VAL A 236 -8.53 -14.31 3.11
N MET A 237 -9.44 -13.38 3.42
CA MET A 237 -10.47 -13.57 4.44
C MET A 237 -11.47 -14.68 4.12
N GLN A 238 -11.68 -15.00 2.86
CA GLN A 238 -12.56 -16.07 2.38
C GLN A 238 -11.80 -17.38 2.18
N GLY A 239 -10.48 -17.40 2.32
CA GLY A 239 -9.64 -18.59 2.18
C GLY A 239 -9.53 -19.10 0.74
N VAL A 240 -9.69 -18.20 -0.24
CA VAL A 240 -9.54 -18.49 -1.68
C VAL A 240 -8.25 -17.86 -2.21
N GLY A 241 -7.70 -18.40 -3.30
CA GLY A 241 -6.44 -17.94 -3.88
C GLY A 241 -6.60 -16.97 -5.06
N SER A 242 -7.84 -16.63 -5.43
CA SER A 242 -8.14 -15.71 -6.52
C SER A 242 -9.13 -14.65 -6.04
N ASN A 243 -8.88 -13.44 -6.45
CA ASN A 243 -9.79 -12.31 -6.20
C ASN A 243 -11.08 -12.43 -7.03
#